data_31018b6c2f122c238e2bcd0b7b9c2b2e
#
_entry.id   31018b6c2f122c238e2bcd0b7b9c2b2e
#
_cell.length_a   1.000
_cell.length_b   1.000
_cell.length_c   1.000
_cell.angle_alpha   90.00
_cell.angle_beta   90.00
_cell.angle_gamma   90.00
#
_symmetry.space_group_name_H-M   'P 1'
#
loop_
_entity.id
_entity.type
_entity.pdbx_description
1 polymer ?
#
loop_
_entity_poly.entity_id
_entity_poly.type
_entity_poly.pdbx_seq_one_letter_code
_entity_poly.pdbx_strand_id
1 'polypeptide(L)'
;MGQTEIETLRQIPLEDFLARLGHEPVRRRGNEWWYAAPYRTERTPSFRVNVDKQLWYDFGLGKGGDIFTLAGEFVHSCDFMEQAKFITEAGIVPLPQTEPLPHKAVGKKPAFEEVEVRALSHRALLSYLEERGVASAIAQRHCKEVHFRLYGKRYFAIGYGNRC
;
A
#
# COMPACT_ATOMS: atom_id res chain seq x y z
N MET A 1 2.62 20.72 -8.09
CA MET A 1 2.56 20.42 -6.66
C MET A 1 3.96 20.39 -6.07
N GLY A 2 4.19 21.16 -5.00
CA GLY A 2 5.46 21.17 -4.31
C GLY A 2 5.62 19.96 -3.38
N GLN A 3 6.86 19.60 -3.04
CA GLN A 3 7.17 18.45 -2.16
C GLN A 3 6.48 18.58 -0.78
N THR A 4 6.33 19.82 -0.29
CA THR A 4 5.64 20.15 0.97
C THR A 4 4.14 19.86 0.92
N GLU A 5 3.48 20.09 -0.22
CA GLU A 5 2.04 19.82 -0.39
C GLU A 5 1.76 18.31 -0.37
N ILE A 6 2.60 17.51 -1.00
CA ILE A 6 2.48 16.06 -1.02
C ILE A 6 2.64 15.48 0.39
N GLU A 7 3.61 15.98 1.14
CA GLU A 7 3.83 15.53 2.53
C GLU A 7 2.63 15.88 3.43
N THR A 8 2.03 17.04 3.20
CA THR A 8 0.82 17.47 3.91
C THR A 8 -0.37 16.54 3.61
N LEU A 9 -0.57 16.15 2.33
CA LEU A 9 -1.62 15.21 1.95
C LEU A 9 -1.42 13.82 2.57
N ARG A 10 -0.19 13.38 2.77
CA ARG A 10 0.13 12.10 3.45
C ARG A 10 -0.24 12.07 4.92
N GLN A 11 -0.27 13.23 5.58
CA GLN A 11 -0.57 13.33 7.00
C GLN A 11 -2.07 13.33 7.29
N ILE A 12 -2.91 13.37 6.26
CA ILE A 12 -4.36 13.31 6.41
C ILE A 12 -4.75 11.92 6.91
N PRO A 13 -5.45 11.81 8.06
CA PRO A 13 -5.92 10.54 8.58
C PRO A 13 -6.91 9.87 7.63
N LEU A 14 -6.73 8.57 7.37
CA LEU A 14 -7.61 7.79 6.48
C LEU A 14 -9.06 7.78 6.98
N GLU A 15 -9.26 7.74 8.28
CA GLU A 15 -10.58 7.80 8.92
C GLU A 15 -11.28 9.14 8.65
N ASP A 16 -10.56 10.26 8.67
CA ASP A 16 -11.10 11.57 8.36
C ASP A 16 -11.40 11.72 6.87
N PHE A 17 -10.52 11.17 6.03
CA PHE A 17 -10.73 11.13 4.58
C PHE A 17 -11.99 10.36 4.22
N LEU A 18 -12.19 9.16 4.80
CA LEU A 18 -13.37 8.35 4.58
C LEU A 18 -14.65 9.02 5.12
N ALA A 19 -14.59 9.61 6.31
CA ALA A 19 -15.74 10.31 6.90
C ALA A 19 -16.21 11.48 6.03
N ARG A 20 -15.30 12.23 5.43
CA ARG A 20 -15.64 13.33 4.52
C ARG A 20 -16.25 12.86 3.20
N LEU A 21 -15.87 11.68 2.74
CA LEU A 21 -16.50 11.03 1.59
C LEU A 21 -17.83 10.35 1.95
N GLY A 22 -18.29 10.46 3.22
CA GLY A 22 -19.55 9.91 3.70
C GLY A 22 -19.49 8.44 4.13
N HIS A 23 -18.30 7.92 4.36
CA HIS A 23 -18.10 6.53 4.80
C HIS A 23 -17.79 6.46 6.30
N GLU A 24 -18.68 5.82 7.05
CA GLU A 24 -18.52 5.60 8.49
C GLU A 24 -18.09 4.16 8.78
N PRO A 25 -17.28 3.94 9.84
CA PRO A 25 -16.88 2.59 10.21
C PRO A 25 -18.07 1.79 10.77
N VAL A 26 -18.28 0.59 10.26
CA VAL A 26 -19.31 -0.36 10.75
C VAL A 26 -18.89 -0.95 12.10
N ARG A 27 -17.59 -1.12 12.33
CA ARG A 27 -17.04 -1.67 13.57
C ARG A 27 -15.65 -1.12 13.84
N ARG A 28 -15.37 -0.83 15.13
CA ARG A 28 -14.07 -0.42 15.63
C ARG A 28 -13.56 -1.44 16.64
N ARG A 29 -12.30 -1.87 16.51
CA ARG A 29 -11.65 -2.77 17.45
C ARG A 29 -10.19 -2.33 17.64
N GLY A 30 -9.95 -1.57 18.72
CA GLY A 30 -8.65 -0.92 18.91
C GLY A 30 -8.29 -0.05 17.71
N ASN A 31 -7.12 -0.27 17.14
CA ASN A 31 -6.59 0.49 16.00
C ASN A 31 -7.11 -0.02 14.64
N GLU A 32 -7.95 -1.03 14.64
CA GLU A 32 -8.50 -1.64 13.43
C GLU A 32 -9.97 -1.24 13.25
N TRP A 33 -10.25 -0.39 12.27
CA TRP A 33 -11.59 0.06 11.96
C TRP A 33 -12.08 -0.60 10.67
N TRP A 34 -13.28 -1.14 10.69
CA TRP A 34 -13.88 -1.89 9.59
C TRP A 34 -14.99 -1.09 8.93
N TYR A 35 -14.97 -1.04 7.62
CA TYR A 35 -15.92 -0.35 6.76
C TYR A 35 -16.53 -1.30 5.75
N ALA A 36 -17.69 -0.95 5.20
CA ALA A 36 -18.07 -1.43 3.88
C ALA A 36 -17.12 -0.78 2.86
N ALA A 37 -16.72 -1.52 1.82
CA ALA A 37 -15.77 -0.98 0.84
C ALA A 37 -16.31 0.32 0.21
N PRO A 38 -15.57 1.43 0.28
CA PRO A 38 -16.09 2.75 -0.05
C PRO A 38 -16.32 2.97 -1.56
N TYR A 39 -15.73 2.16 -2.40
CA TYR A 39 -15.77 2.27 -3.87
C TYR A 39 -16.59 1.15 -4.54
N ARG A 40 -17.31 0.32 -3.75
CA ARG A 40 -18.23 -0.70 -4.26
C ARG A 40 -19.33 -1.02 -3.25
N THR A 41 -20.40 -1.66 -3.74
CA THR A 41 -21.47 -2.16 -2.86
C THR A 41 -21.14 -3.56 -2.38
N GLU A 42 -21.17 -3.78 -1.06
CA GLU A 42 -21.00 -5.10 -0.45
C GLU A 42 -21.95 -5.29 0.75
N ARG A 43 -22.25 -6.56 1.07
CA ARG A 43 -23.13 -6.91 2.21
C ARG A 43 -22.34 -7.11 3.50
N THR A 44 -21.10 -7.58 3.39
CA THR A 44 -20.24 -7.89 4.54
C THR A 44 -19.05 -6.95 4.50
N PRO A 45 -18.83 -6.13 5.56
CA PRO A 45 -17.70 -5.23 5.62
C PRO A 45 -16.37 -5.97 5.46
N SER A 46 -15.62 -5.66 4.42
CA SER A 46 -14.34 -6.28 4.11
C SER A 46 -13.18 -5.29 3.98
N PHE A 47 -13.47 -4.01 4.12
CA PHE A 47 -12.46 -2.96 4.08
C PHE A 47 -12.02 -2.59 5.50
N ARG A 48 -10.72 -2.59 5.75
CA ARG A 48 -10.11 -2.33 7.06
C ARG A 48 -9.12 -1.20 6.98
N VAL A 49 -9.17 -0.30 7.96
CA VAL A 49 -8.19 0.77 8.18
C VAL A 49 -7.47 0.53 9.49
N ASN A 50 -6.14 0.58 9.47
CA ASN A 50 -5.33 0.65 10.67
C ASN A 50 -5.00 2.11 10.94
N VAL A 51 -5.64 2.70 11.94
CA VAL A 51 -5.54 4.14 12.24
C VAL A 51 -4.16 4.57 12.78
N ASP A 52 -3.38 3.68 13.39
CA ASP A 52 -2.02 4.00 13.84
C ASP A 52 -1.02 4.00 12.69
N LYS A 53 -1.18 3.07 11.75
CA LYS A 53 -0.27 2.90 10.62
C LYS A 53 -0.66 3.76 9.44
N GLN A 54 -1.89 4.30 9.45
CA GLN A 54 -2.48 5.02 8.32
C GLN A 54 -2.39 4.20 7.01
N LEU A 55 -2.83 2.93 7.13
CA LEU A 55 -2.89 1.97 6.03
C LEU A 55 -4.27 1.31 5.99
N TRP A 56 -4.74 1.07 4.78
CA TRP A 56 -5.97 0.32 4.55
C TRP A 56 -5.68 -1.02 3.87
N TYR A 57 -6.62 -1.95 4.02
CA TYR A 57 -6.61 -3.22 3.29
C TYR A 57 -8.05 -3.69 3.00
N ASP A 58 -8.31 -4.04 1.75
CA ASP A 58 -9.58 -4.61 1.30
C ASP A 58 -9.41 -6.12 1.11
N PHE A 59 -10.03 -6.90 1.99
CA PHE A 59 -9.98 -8.35 1.94
C PHE A 59 -10.78 -8.94 0.77
N GLY A 60 -11.76 -8.21 0.25
CA GLY A 60 -12.56 -8.64 -0.90
C GLY A 60 -11.79 -8.59 -2.21
N LEU A 61 -10.89 -7.60 -2.37
CA LEU A 61 -10.07 -7.43 -3.56
C LEU A 61 -8.62 -7.88 -3.38
N GLY A 62 -8.16 -8.12 -2.14
CA GLY A 62 -6.77 -8.44 -1.86
C GLY A 62 -5.82 -7.26 -2.08
N LYS A 63 -6.32 -6.03 -1.98
CA LYS A 63 -5.57 -4.79 -2.20
C LYS A 63 -5.44 -3.98 -0.93
N GLY A 64 -4.42 -3.13 -0.85
CA GLY A 64 -4.21 -2.22 0.26
C GLY A 64 -3.16 -1.16 -0.01
N GLY A 65 -3.07 -0.17 0.88
CA GLY A 65 -2.08 0.90 0.73
C GLY A 65 -2.31 2.08 1.65
N ASP A 66 -1.87 3.25 1.20
CA ASP A 66 -1.99 4.55 1.87
C ASP A 66 -3.15 5.39 1.29
N ILE A 67 -3.24 6.66 1.69
CA ILE A 67 -4.29 7.58 1.23
C ILE A 67 -4.26 7.80 -0.30
N PHE A 68 -3.09 7.83 -0.93
CA PHE A 68 -2.98 8.02 -2.39
C PHE A 68 -3.50 6.80 -3.13
N THR A 69 -3.12 5.60 -2.71
CA THR A 69 -3.63 4.37 -3.30
C THR A 69 -5.14 4.23 -3.09
N LEU A 70 -5.68 4.68 -1.95
CA LEU A 70 -7.13 4.71 -1.74
C LEU A 70 -7.81 5.72 -2.68
N ALA A 71 -7.28 6.92 -2.82
CA ALA A 71 -7.77 7.90 -3.78
C ALA A 71 -7.77 7.35 -5.21
N GLY A 72 -6.73 6.58 -5.57
CA GLY A 72 -6.64 5.90 -6.87
C GLY A 72 -7.78 4.91 -7.13
N GLU A 73 -8.27 4.19 -6.12
CA GLU A 73 -9.43 3.31 -6.26
C GLU A 73 -10.73 4.11 -6.52
N PHE A 74 -10.87 5.33 -5.98
CA PHE A 74 -12.02 6.19 -6.25
C PHE A 74 -12.01 6.78 -7.66
N VAL A 75 -10.84 7.25 -8.13
CA VAL A 75 -10.70 7.87 -9.46
C VAL A 75 -10.38 6.86 -10.55
N HIS A 76 -10.21 5.59 -10.21
CA HIS A 76 -9.80 4.51 -11.12
C HIS A 76 -8.51 4.83 -11.89
N SER A 77 -7.53 5.43 -11.20
CA SER A 77 -6.27 5.87 -11.80
C SER A 77 -5.05 5.53 -10.93
N CYS A 78 -3.98 5.09 -11.59
CA CYS A 78 -2.66 4.92 -10.98
C CYS A 78 -1.81 6.20 -11.05
N ASP A 79 -2.31 7.26 -11.66
CA ASP A 79 -1.60 8.53 -11.77
C ASP A 79 -1.59 9.25 -10.42
N PHE A 80 -0.38 9.51 -9.92
CA PHE A 80 -0.18 10.16 -8.63
C PHE A 80 -0.77 11.58 -8.57
N MET A 81 -0.74 12.33 -9.67
CA MET A 81 -1.26 13.70 -9.70
C MET A 81 -2.78 13.71 -9.64
N GLU A 82 -3.45 12.76 -10.28
CA GLU A 82 -4.91 12.61 -10.20
C GLU A 82 -5.34 12.19 -8.79
N GLN A 83 -4.62 11.28 -8.17
CA GLN A 83 -4.85 10.87 -6.78
C GLN A 83 -4.69 12.06 -5.81
N ALA A 84 -3.60 12.82 -5.93
CA ALA A 84 -3.34 13.99 -5.11
C ALA A 84 -4.40 15.09 -5.30
N LYS A 85 -4.83 15.32 -6.55
CA LYS A 85 -5.88 16.28 -6.88
C LYS A 85 -7.21 15.88 -6.23
N PHE A 86 -7.59 14.62 -6.31
CA PHE A 86 -8.82 14.10 -5.67
C PHE A 86 -8.80 14.29 -4.15
N ILE A 87 -7.68 14.01 -3.47
CA ILE A 87 -7.55 14.23 -2.03
C ILE A 87 -7.71 15.72 -1.69
N THR A 88 -7.13 16.61 -2.51
CA THR A 88 -7.26 18.08 -2.33
C THR A 88 -8.70 18.55 -2.54
N GLU A 89 -9.37 18.07 -3.59
CA GLU A 89 -10.76 18.45 -3.93
C GLU A 89 -11.79 17.91 -2.95
N ALA A 90 -11.48 16.82 -2.23
CA ALA A 90 -12.30 16.34 -1.12
C ALA A 90 -12.37 17.33 0.06
N GLY A 91 -11.77 18.52 -0.08
CA GLY A 91 -11.86 19.63 0.87
C GLY A 91 -11.12 19.39 2.17
N ILE A 92 -10.12 18.54 2.15
CA ILE A 92 -9.28 18.26 3.31
C ILE A 92 -8.16 19.30 3.35
N VAL A 93 -8.50 20.50 3.78
CA VAL A 93 -7.49 21.44 4.26
C VAL A 93 -6.98 20.88 5.59
N PRO A 94 -5.67 20.62 5.74
CA PRO A 94 -5.14 20.21 7.04
C PRO A 94 -5.51 21.27 8.07
N LEU A 95 -6.21 20.88 9.13
CA LEU A 95 -6.36 21.75 10.30
C LEU A 95 -4.96 22.11 10.81
N PRO A 96 -4.69 23.37 11.23
CA PRO A 96 -3.42 23.73 11.83
C PRO A 96 -3.17 22.76 12.98
N GLN A 97 -2.05 22.06 12.90
CA GLN A 97 -1.69 20.97 13.80
C GLN A 97 -1.64 21.46 15.25
N THR A 98 -2.55 20.96 16.08
CA THR A 98 -2.22 20.72 17.48
C THR A 98 -1.11 19.66 17.46
N GLU A 99 0.01 19.97 18.12
CA GLU A 99 1.25 19.18 18.08
C GLU A 99 0.98 17.67 18.09
N PRO A 100 1.56 16.91 17.14
CA PRO A 100 1.36 15.48 17.10
C PRO A 100 1.98 14.85 18.34
N LEU A 101 1.18 14.06 19.06
CA LEU A 101 1.72 13.07 19.99
C LEU A 101 2.84 12.31 19.23
N PRO A 102 3.99 12.05 19.88
CA PRO A 102 5.15 11.47 19.18
C PRO A 102 4.78 10.12 18.60
N HIS A 103 4.41 10.10 17.32
CA HIS A 103 4.34 8.88 16.57
C HIS A 103 5.76 8.32 16.55
N LYS A 104 5.95 7.13 17.12
CA LYS A 104 7.19 6.38 16.94
C LYS A 104 7.49 6.40 15.45
N ALA A 105 8.59 7.03 15.09
CA ALA A 105 9.04 7.16 13.72
C ALA A 105 8.86 5.80 13.02
N VAL A 106 8.00 5.77 12.00
CA VAL A 106 7.96 4.67 11.05
C VAL A 106 9.37 4.62 10.48
N GLY A 107 10.10 3.58 10.83
CA GLY A 107 11.50 3.44 10.46
C GLY A 107 11.65 3.72 8.96
N LYS A 108 12.70 4.48 8.60
CA LYS A 108 13.05 4.77 7.20
C LYS A 108 12.73 3.56 6.35
N LYS A 109 11.91 3.73 5.29
CA LYS A 109 11.66 2.66 4.32
C LYS A 109 13.00 2.03 3.99
N PRO A 110 13.18 0.72 4.15
CA PRO A 110 14.47 0.11 3.88
C PRO A 110 14.87 0.45 2.44
N ALA A 111 15.94 1.24 2.30
CA ALA A 111 16.50 1.51 1.00
C ALA A 111 17.15 0.22 0.51
N PHE A 112 16.60 -0.37 -0.53
CA PHE A 112 17.24 -1.48 -1.22
C PHE A 112 18.44 -0.93 -2.01
N GLU A 113 19.61 -1.43 -1.68
CA GLU A 113 20.86 -1.06 -2.35
C GLU A 113 21.26 -2.17 -3.32
N GLU A 114 21.97 -1.83 -4.37
CA GLU A 114 22.52 -2.79 -5.35
C GLU A 114 21.45 -3.77 -5.89
N VAL A 115 20.30 -3.25 -6.32
CA VAL A 115 19.22 -4.09 -6.85
C VAL A 115 19.57 -4.57 -8.26
N GLU A 116 19.69 -5.88 -8.42
CA GLU A 116 19.97 -6.54 -9.69
C GLU A 116 18.85 -7.54 -10.01
N VAL A 117 18.28 -7.43 -11.20
CA VAL A 117 17.20 -8.31 -11.68
C VAL A 117 17.73 -9.23 -12.77
N ARG A 118 17.61 -10.54 -12.56
CA ARG A 118 18.08 -11.58 -13.49
C ARG A 118 16.96 -12.54 -13.88
N ALA A 119 17.23 -13.39 -14.86
CA ALA A 119 16.35 -14.53 -15.16
C ALA A 119 16.36 -15.49 -13.95
N LEU A 120 15.19 -16.02 -13.59
CA LEU A 120 15.06 -16.94 -12.47
C LEU A 120 15.79 -18.26 -12.77
N SER A 121 16.91 -18.49 -12.09
CA SER A 121 17.76 -19.67 -12.27
C SER A 121 18.24 -20.28 -10.96
N HIS A 122 18.12 -19.57 -9.85
CA HIS A 122 18.60 -20.01 -8.55
C HIS A 122 17.83 -21.24 -8.05
N ARG A 123 18.55 -22.34 -7.83
CA ARG A 123 17.98 -23.66 -7.49
C ARG A 123 17.04 -23.61 -6.28
N ALA A 124 17.42 -22.88 -5.22
CA ALA A 124 16.58 -22.79 -4.01
C ALA A 124 15.25 -22.08 -4.27
N LEU A 125 15.21 -21.06 -5.15
CA LEU A 125 13.99 -20.36 -5.50
C LEU A 125 13.09 -21.23 -6.41
N LEU A 126 13.66 -22.01 -7.31
CA LEU A 126 12.91 -22.95 -8.13
C LEU A 126 12.31 -24.07 -7.27
N SER A 127 13.12 -24.69 -6.39
CA SER A 127 12.63 -25.71 -5.44
C SER A 127 11.49 -25.20 -4.57
N TYR A 128 11.62 -24.00 -4.03
CA TYR A 128 10.57 -23.35 -3.24
C TYR A 128 9.25 -23.19 -4.01
N LEU A 129 9.31 -22.85 -5.30
CA LEU A 129 8.12 -22.71 -6.15
C LEU A 129 7.54 -24.07 -6.52
N GLU A 130 8.38 -25.08 -6.79
CA GLU A 130 7.94 -26.45 -7.09
C GLU A 130 7.22 -27.08 -5.89
N GLU A 131 7.72 -26.91 -4.68
CA GLU A 131 7.06 -27.34 -3.44
C GLU A 131 5.66 -26.71 -3.26
N ARG A 132 5.41 -25.54 -3.87
CA ARG A 132 4.12 -24.86 -3.88
C ARG A 132 3.27 -25.16 -5.12
N GLY A 133 3.66 -26.14 -5.91
CA GLY A 133 2.92 -26.58 -7.09
C GLY A 133 3.10 -25.70 -8.32
N VAL A 134 4.10 -24.80 -8.35
CA VAL A 134 4.42 -23.97 -9.51
C VAL A 134 5.53 -24.63 -10.32
N ALA A 135 5.20 -25.13 -11.53
CA ALA A 135 6.18 -25.74 -12.41
C ALA A 135 7.30 -24.76 -12.79
N SER A 136 8.56 -25.22 -12.78
CA SER A 136 9.74 -24.40 -13.08
C SER A 136 9.64 -23.61 -14.38
N ALA A 137 9.08 -24.19 -15.43
CA ALA A 137 8.89 -23.52 -16.72
C ALA A 137 7.94 -22.30 -16.62
N ILE A 138 6.89 -22.39 -15.81
CA ILE A 138 5.96 -21.28 -15.55
C ILE A 138 6.66 -20.22 -14.71
N ALA A 139 7.35 -20.63 -13.64
CA ALA A 139 8.10 -19.74 -12.79
C ALA A 139 9.13 -18.91 -13.57
N GLN A 140 9.94 -19.54 -14.40
CA GLN A 140 10.97 -18.87 -15.21
C GLN A 140 10.39 -17.88 -16.23
N ARG A 141 9.17 -18.14 -16.71
CA ARG A 141 8.48 -17.25 -17.66
C ARG A 141 7.91 -16.00 -17.01
N HIS A 142 7.39 -16.11 -15.79
CA HIS A 142 6.62 -15.05 -15.13
C HIS A 142 7.32 -14.38 -13.96
N CYS A 143 8.38 -14.99 -13.45
CA CYS A 143 9.15 -14.47 -12.32
C CYS A 143 10.57 -14.11 -12.72
N LYS A 144 11.18 -13.26 -11.93
CA LYS A 144 12.59 -12.87 -12.03
C LYS A 144 13.28 -13.18 -10.70
N GLU A 145 14.58 -13.33 -10.75
CA GLU A 145 15.44 -13.40 -9.59
C GLU A 145 15.94 -11.99 -9.29
N VAL A 146 15.70 -11.51 -8.07
CA VAL A 146 16.10 -10.17 -7.63
C VAL A 146 17.12 -10.31 -6.52
N HIS A 147 18.32 -9.82 -6.76
CA HIS A 147 19.38 -9.68 -5.77
C HIS A 147 19.39 -8.26 -5.25
N PHE A 148 19.54 -8.08 -3.95
CA PHE A 148 19.61 -6.76 -3.35
C PHE A 148 20.39 -6.77 -2.04
N ARG A 149 20.87 -5.60 -1.62
CA ARG A 149 21.45 -5.41 -0.31
C ARG A 149 20.48 -4.64 0.59
N LEU A 150 20.34 -5.09 1.83
CA LEU A 150 19.50 -4.45 2.83
C LEU A 150 20.24 -4.48 4.17
N TYR A 151 20.44 -3.32 4.79
CA TYR A 151 21.22 -3.19 6.02
C TYR A 151 22.60 -3.86 5.96
N GLY A 152 23.30 -3.70 4.82
CA GLY A 152 24.63 -4.28 4.59
C GLY A 152 24.68 -5.79 4.31
N LYS A 153 23.55 -6.49 4.35
CA LYS A 153 23.45 -7.93 4.05
C LYS A 153 22.89 -8.15 2.64
N ARG A 154 23.40 -9.17 1.95
CA ARG A 154 22.90 -9.59 0.63
C ARG A 154 21.71 -10.52 0.77
N TYR A 155 20.71 -10.27 -0.02
CA TYR A 155 19.48 -11.07 -0.13
C TYR A 155 19.19 -11.40 -1.59
N PHE A 156 18.43 -12.44 -1.80
CA PHE A 156 17.84 -12.75 -3.09
C PHE A 156 16.37 -13.17 -2.89
N ALA A 157 15.53 -12.84 -3.85
CA ALA A 157 14.09 -13.07 -3.77
C ALA A 157 13.49 -13.33 -5.15
N ILE A 158 12.25 -13.81 -5.15
CA ILE A 158 11.44 -13.93 -6.36
C ILE A 158 10.77 -12.57 -6.61
N GLY A 159 10.99 -11.98 -7.78
CA GLY A 159 10.36 -10.76 -8.23
C GLY A 159 9.25 -11.05 -9.24
N TYR A 160 8.17 -10.27 -9.16
CA TYR A 160 7.06 -10.28 -10.11
C TYR A 160 7.00 -8.91 -10.81
N GLY A 161 6.75 -8.90 -12.11
CA GLY A 161 6.50 -7.65 -12.82
C GLY A 161 5.09 -7.15 -12.49
N ASN A 162 5.00 -5.99 -11.84
CA ASN A 162 3.73 -5.29 -11.68
C ASN A 162 3.52 -4.39 -12.90
N ARG A 163 2.35 -4.50 -13.53
CA ARG A 163 1.83 -3.48 -14.42
C ARG A 163 0.74 -2.73 -13.65
N CYS A 164 0.98 -1.46 -13.39
CA CYS A 164 -0.11 -0.53 -13.08
C CYS A 164 -0.93 -0.28 -14.31
#